data_b5540117f8ae6ecb57ee45cdea119bb1
#
_entry.id   b5540117f8ae6ecb57ee45cdea119bb1
#
_cell.length_a   1.000
_cell.length_b   1.000
_cell.length_c   1.000
_cell.angle_alpha   90.00
_cell.angle_beta   90.00
_cell.angle_gamma   90.00
#
_symmetry.space_group_name_H-M   'P 1'
#
loop_
_entity.id
_entity.type
_entity.pdbx_description
1 polymer ?
#
loop_
_entity_poly.entity_id
_entity_poly.type
_entity_poly.pdbx_seq_one_letter_code
_entity_poly.pdbx_strand_id
1 'polypeptide(L)'
;MKQASDTIESACEIQLSKGYRASSVNLRQWVMFHAVVSCGSYSGAAEMLQVSQPAISYSIARLEEHLGVPLLKLEGRKAHLTGPGRVLIERSRALVREAMELEQFTEDLKINWRPEIGLAVHKDFPSSVLIPAIRTFSQQPRSAKINLIEGSMPQIERVIREQSVDLAINMHVPHGLHGDLLVEMEYVAVAHPGHPLFALDREITPMDLEHEVQVLPSSEFSMDIAGKSKSNKSSKGSEGRENAQLWHVSSFDTAERALSEGFGYGWLPRQRIQQSLNAGRLRILPVQNHKGYKSTFYLIHGPSILTSEASRLADVLRRTVTETF
;
A
#
# COMPACT_ATOMS: atom_id res chain seq x y z
N MET A 1 -34.60 27.25 8.15
CA MET A 1 -34.34 27.13 6.70
C MET A 1 -33.37 28.16 6.14
N LYS A 2 -32.88 29.16 6.88
CA LYS A 2 -31.87 30.13 6.40
C LYS A 2 -30.42 29.74 6.68
N GLN A 3 -30.14 28.83 7.62
CA GLN A 3 -28.78 28.38 7.96
C GLN A 3 -28.21 27.26 7.08
N ALA A 4 -29.04 26.61 6.26
CA ALA A 4 -28.55 25.58 5.31
C ALA A 4 -28.10 26.17 3.96
N SER A 5 -28.47 27.41 3.63
CA SER A 5 -28.11 28.08 2.41
C SER A 5 -26.68 28.63 2.44
N ASP A 6 -26.25 29.13 3.61
CA ASP A 6 -24.93 29.76 3.77
C ASP A 6 -23.76 28.76 3.80
N THR A 7 -24.05 27.47 4.03
CA THR A 7 -23.00 26.42 4.06
C THR A 7 -22.64 25.89 2.67
N ILE A 8 -23.51 26.10 1.68
CA ILE A 8 -23.25 25.66 0.29
C ILE A 8 -22.42 26.69 -0.45
N GLU A 9 -22.52 27.98 -0.13
CA GLU A 9 -21.74 29.06 -0.76
C GLU A 9 -20.25 29.05 -0.36
N SER A 10 -19.89 28.54 0.81
CA SER A 10 -18.51 28.51 1.32
C SER A 10 -17.66 27.34 0.77
N ALA A 11 -18.26 26.32 0.16
CA ALA A 11 -17.56 25.10 -0.24
C ALA A 11 -17.20 25.03 -1.72
N CYS A 12 -17.52 26.01 -2.54
CA CYS A 12 -17.31 25.98 -3.99
C CYS A 12 -16.81 27.31 -4.55
N GLU A 13 -15.75 27.88 -3.96
CA GLU A 13 -14.96 28.90 -4.66
C GLU A 13 -13.88 28.22 -5.50
N ILE A 14 -14.29 27.54 -6.60
CA ILE A 14 -13.49 27.67 -7.82
C ILE A 14 -13.68 29.13 -8.22
N GLN A 15 -12.74 30.00 -7.83
CA GLN A 15 -12.70 31.37 -8.33
C GLN A 15 -12.54 31.31 -9.85
N LEU A 16 -13.67 31.30 -10.55
CA LEU A 16 -13.70 31.55 -11.97
C LEU A 16 -13.32 33.04 -12.16
N SER A 17 -12.01 33.32 -12.17
CA SER A 17 -11.49 34.65 -12.38
C SER A 17 -12.05 35.18 -13.70
N LYS A 18 -12.32 36.50 -13.80
CA LYS A 18 -12.71 37.20 -15.04
C LYS A 18 -11.69 36.88 -16.14
N GLY A 19 -12.01 35.93 -17.03
CA GLY A 19 -11.11 35.44 -18.10
C GLY A 19 -11.15 33.93 -18.31
N TYR A 20 -11.95 33.19 -17.52
CA TYR A 20 -12.14 31.76 -17.71
C TYR A 20 -12.81 31.52 -19.06
N ARG A 21 -12.05 31.07 -20.06
CA ARG A 21 -12.61 30.58 -21.32
C ARG A 21 -13.01 29.13 -21.10
N ALA A 22 -14.23 28.76 -21.47
CA ALA A 22 -14.62 27.35 -21.52
C ALA A 22 -13.58 26.58 -22.33
N SER A 23 -13.10 25.46 -21.77
CA SER A 23 -12.15 24.61 -22.48
C SER A 23 -12.73 24.20 -23.84
N SER A 24 -12.00 24.44 -24.92
CA SER A 24 -12.38 24.00 -26.26
C SER A 24 -12.23 22.50 -26.46
N VAL A 25 -11.53 21.82 -25.50
CA VAL A 25 -11.27 20.39 -25.50
C VAL A 25 -12.18 19.74 -24.45
N ASN A 26 -12.90 18.69 -24.83
CA ASN A 26 -13.74 17.96 -23.93
C ASN A 26 -13.01 16.70 -23.39
N LEU A 27 -13.43 16.22 -22.22
CA LEU A 27 -12.84 15.09 -21.56
C LEU A 27 -12.88 13.81 -22.41
N ARG A 28 -13.96 13.60 -23.18
CA ARG A 28 -14.10 12.42 -24.05
C ARG A 28 -12.97 12.33 -25.08
N GLN A 29 -12.46 13.46 -25.55
CA GLN A 29 -11.33 13.49 -26.49
C GLN A 29 -10.05 12.98 -25.81
N TRP A 30 -9.82 13.38 -24.55
CA TRP A 30 -8.69 12.88 -23.77
C TRP A 30 -8.81 11.37 -23.49
N VAL A 31 -9.99 10.89 -23.12
CA VAL A 31 -10.24 9.43 -22.92
C VAL A 31 -9.91 8.64 -24.19
N MET A 32 -10.40 9.12 -25.36
CA MET A 32 -10.10 8.47 -26.63
C MET A 32 -8.60 8.50 -26.99
N PHE A 33 -7.90 9.59 -26.69
CA PHE A 33 -6.45 9.68 -26.86
C PHE A 33 -5.72 8.64 -25.98
N HIS A 34 -6.07 8.53 -24.70
CA HIS A 34 -5.53 7.52 -23.81
C HIS A 34 -5.81 6.09 -24.28
N ALA A 35 -7.01 5.82 -24.78
CA ALA A 35 -7.37 4.51 -25.32
C ALA A 35 -6.52 4.13 -26.55
N VAL A 36 -6.32 5.07 -27.50
CA VAL A 36 -5.48 4.83 -28.69
C VAL A 36 -4.04 4.53 -28.29
N VAL A 37 -3.50 5.25 -27.31
CA VAL A 37 -2.14 5.01 -26.80
C VAL A 37 -2.03 3.64 -26.12
N SER A 38 -3.01 3.29 -25.29
CA SER A 38 -3.01 1.99 -24.57
C SER A 38 -3.17 0.79 -25.51
N CYS A 39 -4.02 0.89 -26.53
CA CYS A 39 -4.25 -0.17 -27.51
C CYS A 39 -3.25 -0.18 -28.67
N GLY A 40 -2.45 0.89 -28.83
CA GLY A 40 -1.50 1.05 -29.93
C GLY A 40 -2.14 1.22 -31.31
N SER A 41 -3.48 1.29 -31.41
CA SER A 41 -4.21 1.41 -32.67
C SER A 41 -5.59 2.04 -32.48
N TYR A 42 -6.08 2.68 -33.55
CA TYR A 42 -7.43 3.27 -33.57
C TYR A 42 -8.53 2.20 -33.53
N SER A 43 -8.32 1.04 -34.17
CA SER A 43 -9.28 -0.08 -34.15
C SER A 43 -9.38 -0.72 -32.77
N GLY A 44 -8.26 -0.97 -32.09
CA GLY A 44 -8.26 -1.51 -30.75
C GLY A 44 -8.91 -0.55 -29.74
N ALA A 45 -8.67 0.77 -29.87
CA ALA A 45 -9.36 1.76 -29.04
C ALA A 45 -10.87 1.80 -29.31
N ALA A 46 -11.30 1.63 -30.55
CA ALA A 46 -12.70 1.57 -30.93
C ALA A 46 -13.42 0.36 -30.30
N GLU A 47 -12.77 -0.80 -30.32
CA GLU A 47 -13.27 -2.02 -29.64
C GLU A 47 -13.34 -1.82 -28.13
N MET A 48 -12.26 -1.32 -27.51
CA MET A 48 -12.20 -1.07 -26.06
C MET A 48 -13.32 -0.14 -25.59
N LEU A 49 -13.56 0.97 -26.32
CA LEU A 49 -14.55 1.96 -25.95
C LEU A 49 -15.95 1.71 -26.54
N GLN A 50 -16.14 0.60 -27.27
CA GLN A 50 -17.40 0.23 -27.92
C GLN A 50 -17.97 1.34 -28.82
N VAL A 51 -17.08 2.00 -29.57
CA VAL A 51 -17.45 3.05 -30.55
C VAL A 51 -16.89 2.70 -31.94
N SER A 52 -17.31 3.44 -32.98
CA SER A 52 -16.76 3.23 -34.31
C SER A 52 -15.34 3.81 -34.45
N GLN A 53 -14.48 3.17 -35.24
CA GLN A 53 -13.14 3.69 -35.53
C GLN A 53 -13.17 5.13 -36.17
N PRO A 54 -14.09 5.47 -37.05
CA PRO A 54 -14.21 6.85 -37.51
C PRO A 54 -14.47 7.86 -36.39
N ALA A 55 -15.25 7.49 -35.36
CA ALA A 55 -15.50 8.35 -34.20
C ALA A 55 -14.22 8.63 -33.40
N ILE A 56 -13.37 7.61 -33.21
CA ILE A 56 -12.05 7.81 -32.60
C ILE A 56 -11.19 8.74 -33.44
N SER A 57 -11.08 8.47 -34.75
CA SER A 57 -10.25 9.28 -35.66
C SER A 57 -10.69 10.74 -35.70
N TYR A 58 -11.98 10.97 -35.76
CA TYR A 58 -12.54 12.34 -35.74
C TYR A 58 -12.22 13.04 -34.40
N SER A 59 -12.40 12.33 -33.28
CA SER A 59 -12.16 12.88 -31.95
C SER A 59 -10.70 13.28 -31.74
N ILE A 60 -9.76 12.45 -32.20
CA ILE A 60 -8.30 12.72 -32.11
C ILE A 60 -7.96 13.92 -33.03
N ALA A 61 -8.44 13.94 -34.26
CA ALA A 61 -8.19 15.05 -35.19
C ALA A 61 -8.68 16.38 -34.60
N ARG A 62 -9.87 16.39 -33.98
CA ARG A 62 -10.41 17.59 -33.32
C ARG A 62 -9.61 18.01 -32.10
N LEU A 63 -9.07 17.02 -31.32
CA LEU A 63 -8.20 17.33 -30.22
C LEU A 63 -6.91 18.01 -30.71
N GLU A 64 -6.27 17.44 -31.72
CA GLU A 64 -5.05 18.00 -32.33
C GLU A 64 -5.28 19.38 -32.92
N GLU A 65 -6.41 19.58 -33.62
CA GLU A 65 -6.83 20.88 -34.15
C GLU A 65 -6.96 21.94 -33.05
N HIS A 66 -7.66 21.60 -31.94
CA HIS A 66 -7.83 22.55 -30.83
C HIS A 66 -6.52 22.87 -30.10
N LEU A 67 -5.62 21.90 -30.00
CA LEU A 67 -4.33 22.08 -29.34
C LEU A 67 -3.27 22.69 -30.26
N GLY A 68 -3.50 22.66 -31.57
CA GLY A 68 -2.57 23.18 -32.57
C GLY A 68 -1.29 22.33 -32.74
N VAL A 69 -1.26 21.11 -32.19
CA VAL A 69 -0.08 20.20 -32.24
C VAL A 69 -0.52 18.77 -32.51
N PRO A 70 0.23 18.01 -33.35
CA PRO A 70 -0.04 16.59 -33.54
C PRO A 70 0.36 15.80 -32.30
N LEU A 71 -0.51 14.89 -31.86
CA LEU A 71 -0.28 14.02 -30.69
C LEU A 71 0.15 12.62 -31.09
N LEU A 72 -0.37 12.14 -32.23
CA LEU A 72 -0.14 10.82 -32.75
C LEU A 72 0.42 10.88 -34.17
N LYS A 73 1.27 9.91 -34.51
CA LYS A 73 1.70 9.60 -35.87
C LYS A 73 1.34 8.16 -36.19
N LEU A 74 0.88 7.89 -37.40
CA LEU A 74 0.58 6.56 -37.88
C LEU A 74 1.81 5.99 -38.62
N GLU A 75 2.23 4.82 -38.21
CA GLU A 75 3.21 4.00 -38.92
C GLU A 75 2.52 2.68 -39.30
N GLY A 76 2.03 2.60 -40.53
CA GLY A 76 1.14 1.53 -40.96
C GLY A 76 -0.20 1.56 -40.22
N ARG A 77 -0.50 0.50 -39.45
CA ARG A 77 -1.72 0.42 -38.63
C ARG A 77 -1.52 0.79 -37.15
N LYS A 78 -0.28 1.11 -36.76
CA LYS A 78 0.07 1.44 -35.37
C LYS A 78 0.11 2.94 -35.15
N ALA A 79 -0.42 3.35 -34.00
CA ALA A 79 -0.37 4.74 -33.54
C ALA A 79 0.79 4.93 -32.57
N HIS A 80 1.67 5.88 -32.86
CA HIS A 80 2.82 6.23 -32.02
C HIS A 80 2.69 7.66 -31.52
N LEU A 81 3.13 7.89 -30.28
CA LEU A 81 3.14 9.23 -29.69
C LEU A 81 4.20 10.13 -30.36
N THR A 82 3.80 11.35 -30.69
CA THR A 82 4.72 12.43 -31.04
C THR A 82 5.45 12.97 -29.79
N GLY A 83 6.38 13.90 -29.94
CA GLY A 83 7.00 14.62 -28.83
C GLY A 83 5.95 15.31 -27.92
N PRO A 84 5.10 16.20 -28.49
CA PRO A 84 3.99 16.79 -27.73
C PRO A 84 3.04 15.75 -27.13
N GLY A 85 2.71 14.67 -27.88
CA GLY A 85 1.86 13.59 -27.41
C GLY A 85 2.37 12.93 -26.14
N ARG A 86 3.70 12.67 -26.02
CA ARG A 86 4.33 12.12 -24.80
C ARG A 86 4.16 13.04 -23.59
N VAL A 87 4.31 14.32 -23.75
CA VAL A 87 4.14 15.28 -22.65
C VAL A 87 2.69 15.34 -22.21
N LEU A 88 1.77 15.40 -23.17
CA LEU A 88 0.36 15.60 -22.88
C LEU A 88 -0.33 14.35 -22.34
N ILE A 89 0.10 13.14 -22.73
CA ILE A 89 -0.43 11.90 -22.16
C ILE A 89 -0.16 11.82 -20.67
N GLU A 90 1.04 12.18 -20.21
CA GLU A 90 1.39 12.21 -18.79
C GLU A 90 0.62 13.29 -18.02
N ARG A 91 0.50 14.49 -18.58
CA ARG A 91 -0.21 15.61 -17.95
C ARG A 91 -1.72 15.38 -17.86
N SER A 92 -2.32 14.76 -18.87
CA SER A 92 -3.76 14.49 -18.89
C SER A 92 -4.19 13.24 -18.10
N ARG A 93 -3.25 12.39 -17.69
CA ARG A 93 -3.54 11.15 -16.96
C ARG A 93 -4.33 11.41 -15.67
N ALA A 94 -3.89 12.37 -14.87
CA ALA A 94 -4.59 12.76 -13.64
C ALA A 94 -6.00 13.26 -13.92
N LEU A 95 -6.16 14.14 -14.91
CA LEU A 95 -7.45 14.70 -15.30
C LEU A 95 -8.45 13.61 -15.75
N VAL A 96 -8.00 12.69 -16.60
CA VAL A 96 -8.85 11.58 -17.08
C VAL A 96 -9.24 10.66 -15.92
N ARG A 97 -8.30 10.35 -15.04
CA ARG A 97 -8.56 9.53 -13.86
C ARG A 97 -9.58 10.19 -12.92
N GLU A 98 -9.36 11.45 -12.54
CA GLU A 98 -10.27 12.18 -11.64
C GLU A 98 -11.68 12.27 -12.20
N ALA A 99 -11.81 12.44 -13.51
CA ALA A 99 -13.13 12.48 -14.11
C ALA A 99 -13.83 11.13 -14.15
N MET A 100 -13.09 10.03 -14.41
CA MET A 100 -13.62 8.67 -14.32
C MET A 100 -14.02 8.32 -12.88
N GLU A 101 -13.23 8.77 -11.90
CA GLU A 101 -13.55 8.62 -10.48
C GLU A 101 -14.82 9.38 -10.09
N LEU A 102 -15.04 10.58 -10.65
CA LEU A 102 -16.25 11.36 -10.43
C LEU A 102 -17.49 10.69 -11.06
N GLU A 103 -17.38 10.16 -12.27
CA GLU A 103 -18.46 9.42 -12.92
C GLU A 103 -18.78 8.13 -12.13
N GLN A 104 -17.75 7.38 -11.70
CA GLN A 104 -17.93 6.21 -10.87
C GLN A 104 -18.60 6.56 -9.54
N PHE A 105 -18.20 7.66 -8.91
CA PHE A 105 -18.83 8.14 -7.68
C PHE A 105 -20.32 8.42 -7.85
N THR A 106 -20.75 8.92 -9.03
CA THR A 106 -22.19 9.10 -9.29
C THR A 106 -22.95 7.78 -9.45
N GLU A 107 -22.33 6.74 -9.99
CA GLU A 107 -22.93 5.39 -10.01
C GLU A 107 -22.99 4.79 -8.60
N ASP A 108 -21.95 4.97 -7.80
CA ASP A 108 -21.93 4.55 -6.39
C ASP A 108 -23.06 5.24 -5.59
N LEU A 109 -23.33 6.53 -5.87
CA LEU A 109 -24.48 7.27 -5.28
C LEU A 109 -25.84 6.68 -5.68
N LYS A 110 -25.94 6.08 -6.87
CA LYS A 110 -27.20 5.47 -7.34
C LYS A 110 -27.41 4.05 -6.81
N ILE A 111 -26.32 3.28 -6.65
CA ILE A 111 -26.40 1.83 -6.41
C ILE A 111 -26.30 1.48 -4.93
N ASN A 112 -25.45 2.11 -4.17
CA ASN A 112 -25.36 2.00 -2.71
C ASN A 112 -24.30 2.95 -2.18
N TRP A 113 -24.69 4.03 -1.57
CA TRP A 113 -23.82 4.75 -0.65
C TRP A 113 -23.41 3.78 0.46
N ARG A 114 -22.23 3.18 0.36
CA ARG A 114 -21.65 2.45 1.49
C ARG A 114 -20.95 3.46 2.39
N PRO A 115 -21.53 3.80 3.55
CA PRO A 115 -20.88 4.72 4.48
C PRO A 115 -19.69 4.05 5.20
N GLU A 116 -19.21 2.92 4.72
CA GLU A 116 -18.24 2.09 5.41
C GLU A 116 -17.22 1.53 4.42
N ILE A 117 -15.91 1.63 4.75
CA ILE A 117 -14.79 1.03 4.01
C ILE A 117 -14.30 -0.17 4.79
N GLY A 118 -14.27 -1.33 4.16
CA GLY A 118 -13.61 -2.52 4.68
C GLY A 118 -12.10 -2.44 4.50
N LEU A 119 -11.35 -2.37 5.60
CA LEU A 119 -9.89 -2.40 5.60
C LEU A 119 -9.40 -3.63 6.36
N ALA A 120 -8.71 -4.55 5.67
CA ALA A 120 -8.08 -5.70 6.28
C ALA A 120 -6.57 -5.45 6.44
N VAL A 121 -6.01 -5.70 7.62
CA VAL A 121 -4.60 -5.41 7.90
C VAL A 121 -3.94 -6.60 8.56
N HIS A 122 -2.78 -6.99 8.05
CA HIS A 122 -1.97 -8.03 8.67
C HIS A 122 -1.56 -7.60 10.08
N LYS A 123 -1.73 -8.48 11.05
CA LYS A 123 -1.47 -8.21 12.49
C LYS A 123 -0.06 -7.71 12.80
N ASP A 124 0.91 -8.00 11.92
CA ASP A 124 2.30 -7.59 12.09
C ASP A 124 2.56 -6.18 11.52
N PHE A 125 1.60 -5.58 10.81
CA PHE A 125 1.72 -4.20 10.35
C PHE A 125 1.68 -3.23 11.55
N PRO A 126 2.56 -2.21 11.60
CA PRO A 126 2.68 -1.35 12.78
C PRO A 126 1.42 -0.50 13.02
N SER A 127 0.80 -0.65 14.19
CA SER A 127 -0.31 0.20 14.63
C SER A 127 0.10 1.67 14.77
N SER A 128 1.39 1.93 15.04
CA SER A 128 1.98 3.28 15.07
C SER A 128 1.93 4.03 13.72
N VAL A 129 1.75 3.31 12.62
CA VAL A 129 1.54 3.86 11.27
C VAL A 129 0.06 3.83 10.91
N LEU A 130 -0.62 2.72 11.18
CA LEU A 130 -2.01 2.49 10.84
C LEU A 130 -2.95 3.50 11.50
N ILE A 131 -2.82 3.69 12.82
CA ILE A 131 -3.73 4.56 13.57
C ILE A 131 -3.61 6.05 13.17
N PRO A 132 -2.41 6.64 13.00
CA PRO A 132 -2.28 7.99 12.45
C PRO A 132 -2.89 8.14 11.05
N ALA A 133 -2.73 7.15 10.16
CA ALA A 133 -3.35 7.17 8.83
C ALA A 133 -4.88 7.18 8.92
N ILE A 134 -5.47 6.29 9.72
CA ILE A 134 -6.92 6.25 9.95
C ILE A 134 -7.41 7.57 10.55
N ARG A 135 -6.69 8.14 11.52
CA ARG A 135 -7.00 9.43 12.12
C ARG A 135 -7.01 10.56 11.09
N THR A 136 -5.97 10.64 10.27
CA THR A 136 -5.85 11.65 9.20
C THR A 136 -7.00 11.53 8.20
N PHE A 137 -7.36 10.31 7.81
CA PHE A 137 -8.50 10.06 6.94
C PHE A 137 -9.82 10.50 7.61
N SER A 138 -10.05 10.13 8.87
CA SER A 138 -11.30 10.42 9.60
C SER A 138 -11.52 11.91 9.85
N GLN A 139 -10.48 12.73 9.82
CA GLN A 139 -10.57 14.19 9.97
C GLN A 139 -11.00 14.89 8.66
N GLN A 140 -11.02 14.17 7.53
CA GLN A 140 -11.45 14.75 6.25
C GLN A 140 -12.98 14.92 6.21
N PRO A 141 -13.46 15.98 5.54
CA PRO A 141 -14.89 16.15 5.34
C PRO A 141 -15.49 14.95 4.58
N ARG A 142 -16.62 14.43 5.05
CA ARG A 142 -17.32 13.28 4.45
C ARG A 142 -16.51 11.99 4.43
N SER A 143 -15.63 11.76 5.40
CA SER A 143 -14.93 10.49 5.51
C SER A 143 -15.92 9.34 5.80
N ALA A 144 -15.74 8.22 5.10
CA ALA A 144 -16.50 7.01 5.37
C ALA A 144 -16.07 6.39 6.72
N LYS A 145 -16.95 5.59 7.32
CA LYS A 145 -16.56 4.73 8.44
C LYS A 145 -15.57 3.68 7.95
N ILE A 146 -14.61 3.33 8.80
CA ILE A 146 -13.68 2.25 8.52
C ILE A 146 -14.06 1.04 9.37
N ASN A 147 -14.31 -0.08 8.70
CA ASN A 147 -14.39 -1.40 9.33
C ASN A 147 -13.01 -2.04 9.25
N LEU A 148 -12.28 -2.03 10.36
CA LEU A 148 -10.93 -2.56 10.43
C LEU A 148 -10.96 -4.03 10.86
N ILE A 149 -10.36 -4.90 10.05
CA ILE A 149 -10.16 -6.32 10.35
C ILE A 149 -8.67 -6.58 10.46
N GLU A 150 -8.19 -6.98 11.63
CA GLU A 150 -6.80 -7.41 11.81
C GLU A 150 -6.72 -8.94 11.84
N GLY A 151 -5.70 -9.49 11.17
CA GLY A 151 -5.58 -10.94 11.10
C GLY A 151 -4.23 -11.44 10.59
N SER A 152 -4.09 -12.75 10.55
CA SER A 152 -2.97 -13.43 9.91
C SER A 152 -3.10 -13.40 8.38
N MET A 153 -2.01 -13.70 7.65
CA MET A 153 -2.02 -13.72 6.18
C MET A 153 -3.16 -14.55 5.59
N PRO A 154 -3.45 -15.79 6.04
CA PRO A 154 -4.56 -16.57 5.50
C PRO A 154 -5.94 -15.97 5.79
N GLN A 155 -6.10 -15.31 6.96
CA GLN A 155 -7.35 -14.62 7.29
C GLN A 155 -7.59 -13.41 6.39
N ILE A 156 -6.55 -12.61 6.15
CA ILE A 156 -6.63 -11.46 5.24
C ILE A 156 -6.93 -11.92 3.80
N GLU A 157 -6.24 -12.96 3.32
CA GLU A 157 -6.52 -13.52 1.99
C GLU A 157 -7.96 -14.02 1.85
N ARG A 158 -8.52 -14.63 2.92
CA ARG A 158 -9.89 -15.09 2.93
C ARG A 158 -10.89 -13.94 2.77
N VAL A 159 -10.77 -12.89 3.58
CA VAL A 159 -11.71 -11.75 3.52
C VAL A 159 -11.61 -10.98 2.20
N ILE A 160 -10.42 -10.95 1.59
CA ILE A 160 -10.24 -10.40 0.23
C ILE A 160 -11.00 -11.26 -0.79
N ARG A 161 -10.86 -12.58 -0.76
CA ARG A 161 -11.57 -13.51 -1.68
C ARG A 161 -13.08 -13.46 -1.50
N GLU A 162 -13.57 -13.30 -0.27
CA GLU A 162 -14.98 -13.14 0.05
C GLU A 162 -15.54 -11.75 -0.35
N GLN A 163 -14.70 -10.88 -0.93
CA GLN A 163 -15.04 -9.52 -1.35
C GLN A 163 -15.64 -8.67 -0.21
N SER A 164 -15.25 -8.98 1.02
CA SER A 164 -15.79 -8.32 2.22
C SER A 164 -14.98 -7.07 2.62
N VAL A 165 -13.89 -6.77 1.90
CA VAL A 165 -13.03 -5.60 2.14
C VAL A 165 -12.65 -4.90 0.84
N ASP A 166 -12.50 -3.58 0.92
CA ASP A 166 -12.14 -2.72 -0.20
C ASP A 166 -10.61 -2.60 -0.35
N LEU A 167 -9.90 -2.60 0.78
CA LEU A 167 -8.45 -2.50 0.84
C LEU A 167 -7.89 -3.54 1.80
N ALA A 168 -6.67 -4.00 1.52
CA ALA A 168 -5.94 -4.83 2.46
C ALA A 168 -4.45 -4.47 2.50
N ILE A 169 -3.84 -4.67 3.68
CA ILE A 169 -2.39 -4.60 3.87
C ILE A 169 -1.94 -6.00 4.26
N ASN A 170 -1.11 -6.63 3.41
CA ASN A 170 -0.64 -8.00 3.64
C ASN A 170 0.80 -8.16 3.12
N MET A 171 1.49 -9.21 3.58
CA MET A 171 2.85 -9.54 3.15
C MET A 171 2.90 -10.23 1.78
N HIS A 172 1.78 -10.74 1.31
CA HIS A 172 1.67 -11.43 0.02
C HIS A 172 0.45 -10.89 -0.73
N VAL A 173 0.62 -10.70 -2.05
CA VAL A 173 -0.48 -10.33 -2.95
C VAL A 173 -1.11 -11.60 -3.50
N PRO A 174 -2.40 -11.88 -3.22
CA PRO A 174 -3.08 -13.06 -3.74
C PRO A 174 -3.11 -13.08 -5.27
N HIS A 175 -3.04 -14.28 -5.84
CA HIS A 175 -3.03 -14.45 -7.30
C HIS A 175 -4.27 -13.82 -7.96
N GLY A 176 -4.05 -13.04 -9.01
CA GLY A 176 -5.11 -12.34 -9.75
C GLY A 176 -5.50 -10.96 -9.19
N LEU A 177 -4.86 -10.50 -8.12
CA LEU A 177 -5.07 -9.15 -7.57
C LEU A 177 -3.87 -8.24 -7.83
N HIS A 178 -4.12 -6.92 -7.75
CA HIS A 178 -3.08 -5.91 -7.79
C HIS A 178 -2.73 -5.45 -6.37
N GLY A 179 -1.44 -5.39 -6.08
CA GLY A 179 -0.92 -4.85 -4.83
C GLY A 179 0.30 -4.00 -5.08
N ASP A 180 0.30 -2.79 -4.54
CA ASP A 180 1.42 -1.88 -4.60
C ASP A 180 2.34 -2.12 -3.40
N LEU A 181 3.65 -2.05 -3.61
CA LEU A 181 4.60 -2.04 -2.52
C LEU A 181 4.28 -0.88 -1.58
N LEU A 182 3.99 -1.19 -0.32
CA LEU A 182 3.67 -0.19 0.69
C LEU A 182 4.90 0.17 1.53
N VAL A 183 5.56 -0.84 2.09
CA VAL A 183 6.75 -0.65 2.93
C VAL A 183 7.57 -1.93 3.06
N GLU A 184 8.90 -1.75 3.17
CA GLU A 184 9.81 -2.78 3.66
C GLU A 184 10.19 -2.49 5.11
N MET A 185 10.02 -3.44 6.00
CA MET A 185 10.41 -3.33 7.41
C MET A 185 11.66 -4.15 7.68
N GLU A 186 12.64 -3.52 8.30
CA GLU A 186 13.88 -4.15 8.75
C GLU A 186 13.70 -4.68 10.18
N TYR A 187 14.15 -5.92 10.40
CA TYR A 187 14.18 -6.55 11.72
C TYR A 187 15.58 -6.46 12.30
N VAL A 188 15.66 -6.07 13.55
CA VAL A 188 16.91 -5.98 14.30
C VAL A 188 16.88 -6.92 15.52
N ALA A 189 18.02 -7.52 15.82
CA ALA A 189 18.19 -8.28 17.05
C ALA A 189 18.26 -7.31 18.23
N VAL A 190 17.45 -7.53 19.26
CA VAL A 190 17.40 -6.67 20.45
C VAL A 190 17.31 -7.47 21.71
N ALA A 191 17.82 -6.87 22.78
CA ALA A 191 17.70 -7.38 24.15
C ALA A 191 17.64 -6.19 25.14
N HIS A 192 17.34 -6.49 26.41
CA HIS A 192 17.48 -5.54 27.50
C HIS A 192 18.93 -5.07 27.63
N PRO A 193 19.21 -3.78 27.90
CA PRO A 193 20.59 -3.25 27.97
C PRO A 193 21.51 -3.97 28.96
N GLY A 194 20.96 -4.58 30.00
CA GLY A 194 21.71 -5.42 30.96
C GLY A 194 21.94 -6.87 30.53
N HIS A 195 21.59 -7.23 29.28
CA HIS A 195 21.75 -8.62 28.84
C HIS A 195 23.23 -9.02 28.72
N PRO A 196 23.62 -10.24 29.12
CA PRO A 196 25.02 -10.72 29.14
C PRO A 196 25.73 -10.63 27.80
N LEU A 197 25.02 -10.74 26.68
CA LEU A 197 25.57 -10.63 25.34
C LEU A 197 26.25 -9.26 25.08
N PHE A 198 25.85 -8.18 25.77
CA PHE A 198 26.52 -6.88 25.66
C PHE A 198 27.87 -6.80 26.39
N ALA A 199 28.14 -7.73 27.29
CA ALA A 199 29.41 -7.82 28.03
C ALA A 199 30.53 -8.49 27.20
N LEU A 200 30.22 -9.07 26.04
CA LEU A 200 31.21 -9.80 25.21
C LEU A 200 32.22 -8.86 24.56
N ASP A 201 31.95 -7.55 24.49
CA ASP A 201 32.81 -6.49 23.90
C ASP A 201 33.35 -6.85 22.49
N ARG A 202 32.56 -7.60 21.73
CA ARG A 202 32.79 -8.01 20.34
C ARG A 202 31.49 -8.21 19.61
N GLU A 203 31.56 -8.38 18.28
CA GLU A 203 30.41 -8.81 17.51
C GLU A 203 29.90 -10.18 17.97
N ILE A 204 28.58 -10.31 18.07
CA ILE A 204 27.88 -11.50 18.53
C ILE A 204 27.78 -12.48 17.37
N THR A 205 28.25 -13.69 17.59
CA THR A 205 28.16 -14.78 16.61
C THR A 205 26.84 -15.55 16.76
N PRO A 206 26.42 -16.32 15.73
CA PRO A 206 25.26 -17.21 15.86
C PRO A 206 25.39 -18.21 17.02
N MET A 207 26.61 -18.67 17.33
CA MET A 207 26.86 -19.60 18.47
C MET A 207 26.60 -18.96 19.84
N ASP A 208 26.88 -17.65 19.96
CA ASP A 208 26.58 -16.95 21.23
C ASP A 208 25.06 -16.86 21.44
N LEU A 209 24.27 -16.76 20.37
CA LEU A 209 22.82 -16.71 20.43
C LEU A 209 22.18 -18.09 20.75
N GLU A 210 22.83 -19.19 20.43
CA GLU A 210 22.30 -20.55 20.67
C GLU A 210 22.16 -20.89 22.16
N HIS A 211 22.91 -20.21 23.02
CA HIS A 211 22.87 -20.44 24.48
C HIS A 211 21.89 -19.52 25.22
N GLU A 212 21.25 -18.61 24.49
CA GLU A 212 20.35 -17.60 25.05
C GLU A 212 18.89 -17.90 24.75
N VAL A 213 18.01 -17.40 25.60
CA VAL A 213 16.57 -17.50 25.38
C VAL A 213 16.17 -16.60 24.20
N GLN A 214 15.59 -17.16 23.15
CA GLN A 214 15.02 -16.42 22.06
C GLN A 214 13.52 -16.25 22.22
N VAL A 215 13.05 -15.01 22.24
CA VAL A 215 11.62 -14.66 22.24
C VAL A 215 11.15 -14.50 20.79
N LEU A 216 10.23 -15.38 20.37
CA LEU A 216 9.68 -15.43 19.01
C LEU A 216 8.22 -15.02 19.03
N PRO A 217 7.86 -13.87 18.44
CA PRO A 217 6.45 -13.58 18.16
C PRO A 217 5.89 -14.62 17.20
N SER A 218 4.64 -15.04 17.41
CA SER A 218 3.91 -15.93 16.48
C SER A 218 3.54 -15.17 15.22
N SER A 219 4.53 -14.77 14.42
CA SER A 219 4.36 -14.20 13.10
C SER A 219 4.79 -15.23 12.06
N GLU A 220 4.21 -15.17 10.88
CA GLU A 220 4.62 -16.03 9.77
C GLU A 220 6.08 -15.77 9.37
N PHE A 221 6.55 -14.55 9.61
CA PHE A 221 7.93 -14.15 9.43
C PHE A 221 8.90 -14.75 10.48
N SER A 222 8.46 -14.95 11.71
CA SER A 222 9.28 -15.58 12.75
C SER A 222 9.67 -17.01 12.40
N MET A 223 8.90 -17.72 11.61
CA MET A 223 9.25 -19.04 11.12
C MET A 223 10.44 -19.02 10.15
N ASP A 224 10.63 -17.95 9.38
CA ASP A 224 11.78 -17.79 8.49
C ASP A 224 13.04 -17.36 9.25
N ILE A 225 12.91 -16.55 10.31
CA ILE A 225 14.03 -16.11 11.18
C ILE A 225 14.54 -17.26 12.04
N ALA A 226 13.66 -18.09 12.58
CA ALA A 226 14.05 -19.28 13.37
C ALA A 226 14.82 -20.31 12.52
N GLY A 227 14.99 -20.03 11.21
CA GLY A 227 15.77 -20.79 10.26
C GLY A 227 15.25 -22.20 10.05
N LYS A 228 14.49 -22.37 8.96
CA LYS A 228 14.25 -23.69 8.32
C LYS A 228 13.56 -24.75 9.16
N SER A 229 12.46 -24.45 9.79
CA SER A 229 11.49 -25.49 10.14
C SER A 229 10.47 -25.67 9.00
N LYS A 230 10.92 -25.79 7.76
CA LYS A 230 10.11 -26.48 6.74
C LYS A 230 10.50 -27.95 6.80
N SER A 231 9.59 -28.74 7.34
CA SER A 231 9.46 -30.17 7.17
C SER A 231 10.04 -30.65 5.81
N ASN A 232 11.30 -31.04 5.81
CA ASN A 232 11.78 -32.08 4.93
C ASN A 232 12.51 -33.09 5.82
N LYS A 233 11.77 -34.13 6.20
CA LYS A 233 12.33 -35.38 6.70
C LYS A 233 13.23 -35.94 5.61
N SER A 234 14.49 -35.56 5.58
CA SER A 234 15.64 -36.33 5.06
C SER A 234 16.86 -35.41 4.92
N SER A 235 17.54 -35.13 6.03
CA SER A 235 19.00 -35.02 6.03
C SER A 235 19.51 -35.21 7.45
N LYS A 236 20.11 -36.35 7.66
CA LYS A 236 20.96 -36.61 8.82
C LYS A 236 22.05 -35.56 8.86
N GLY A 237 22.06 -34.66 9.85
CA GLY A 237 23.15 -33.70 10.03
C GLY A 237 22.79 -32.37 10.68
N SER A 238 21.72 -32.25 11.48
CA SER A 238 21.44 -31.04 12.26
C SER A 238 21.31 -31.32 13.75
N GLU A 239 22.41 -31.83 14.32
CA GLU A 239 22.50 -32.08 15.78
C GLU A 239 22.73 -30.80 16.62
N GLY A 240 22.69 -29.58 16.01
CA GLY A 240 23.12 -28.35 16.68
C GLY A 240 22.02 -27.38 17.15
N ARG A 241 20.70 -27.70 17.04
CA ARG A 241 19.62 -26.77 17.39
C ARG A 241 18.69 -27.17 18.53
N GLU A 242 19.02 -28.23 19.26
CA GLU A 242 18.17 -28.70 20.36
C GLU A 242 18.33 -27.90 21.68
N ASN A 243 19.28 -26.99 21.79
CA ASN A 243 19.59 -26.26 23.02
C ASN A 243 19.08 -24.81 23.10
N ALA A 244 18.56 -24.21 22.04
CA ALA A 244 18.00 -22.87 22.14
C ALA A 244 16.64 -22.91 22.87
N GLN A 245 16.56 -22.23 24.01
CA GLN A 245 15.28 -22.06 24.69
C GLN A 245 14.44 -21.06 23.88
N LEU A 246 13.39 -21.57 23.22
CA LEU A 246 12.48 -20.75 22.40
C LEU A 246 11.22 -20.39 23.20
N TRP A 247 10.96 -19.11 23.32
CA TRP A 247 9.72 -18.59 23.89
C TRP A 247 8.79 -18.10 22.77
N HIS A 248 7.73 -18.85 22.51
CA HIS A 248 6.71 -18.43 21.56
C HIS A 248 5.69 -17.52 22.24
N VAL A 249 5.51 -16.32 21.71
CA VAL A 249 4.52 -15.34 22.18
C VAL A 249 3.56 -14.98 21.07
N SER A 250 2.32 -14.60 21.41
CA SER A 250 1.24 -14.39 20.42
C SER A 250 1.36 -13.09 19.65
N SER A 251 2.10 -12.10 20.15
CA SER A 251 2.18 -10.78 19.54
C SER A 251 3.56 -10.15 19.70
N PHE A 252 3.84 -9.17 18.84
CA PHE A 252 5.04 -8.34 18.95
C PHE A 252 5.06 -7.49 20.23
N ASP A 253 3.92 -7.03 20.71
CA ASP A 253 3.83 -6.23 21.93
C ASP A 253 4.24 -7.06 23.16
N THR A 254 3.80 -8.33 23.19
CA THR A 254 4.22 -9.27 24.24
C THR A 254 5.71 -9.56 24.15
N ALA A 255 6.24 -9.74 22.92
CA ALA A 255 7.67 -9.96 22.72
C ALA A 255 8.49 -8.75 23.18
N GLU A 256 8.12 -7.54 22.75
CA GLU A 256 8.79 -6.29 23.12
C GLU A 256 8.82 -6.11 24.66
N ARG A 257 7.69 -6.38 25.31
CA ARG A 257 7.60 -6.27 26.75
C ARG A 257 8.47 -7.31 27.47
N ALA A 258 8.42 -8.57 27.03
CA ALA A 258 9.26 -9.63 27.61
C ALA A 258 10.75 -9.29 27.47
N LEU A 259 11.18 -8.83 26.29
CA LEU A 259 12.57 -8.42 26.05
C LEU A 259 12.98 -7.22 26.91
N SER A 260 12.07 -6.25 27.08
CA SER A 260 12.30 -5.09 27.94
C SER A 260 12.45 -5.45 29.42
N GLU A 261 11.87 -6.57 29.85
CA GLU A 261 12.02 -7.13 31.20
C GLU A 261 13.23 -8.09 31.34
N GLY A 262 14.01 -8.25 30.26
CA GLY A 262 15.25 -9.04 30.29
C GLY A 262 15.10 -10.53 30.03
N PHE A 263 13.99 -10.98 29.44
CA PHE A 263 13.74 -12.40 29.14
C PHE A 263 14.53 -12.97 27.96
N GLY A 264 15.68 -12.43 27.63
CA GLY A 264 16.52 -12.93 26.55
C GLY A 264 16.62 -11.94 25.39
N TYR A 265 16.73 -12.46 24.15
CA TYR A 265 16.83 -11.66 22.93
C TYR A 265 15.73 -12.02 21.93
N GLY A 266 15.51 -11.12 20.95
CA GLY A 266 14.56 -11.39 19.86
C GLY A 266 14.78 -10.50 18.67
N TRP A 267 14.15 -10.87 17.55
CA TRP A 267 14.14 -10.10 16.31
C TRP A 267 12.83 -9.34 16.20
N LEU A 268 12.91 -8.02 16.22
CA LEU A 268 11.73 -7.16 16.15
C LEU A 268 11.88 -6.12 15.05
N PRO A 269 10.76 -5.67 14.42
CA PRO A 269 10.79 -4.59 13.45
C PRO A 269 11.29 -3.32 14.12
N ARG A 270 12.37 -2.74 13.58
CA ARG A 270 13.05 -1.57 14.16
C ARG A 270 12.09 -0.41 14.43
N GLN A 271 11.21 -0.13 13.48
CA GLN A 271 10.27 0.98 13.56
C GLN A 271 9.26 0.79 14.70
N ARG A 272 8.82 -0.46 14.92
CA ARG A 272 7.85 -0.78 15.99
C ARG A 272 8.42 -0.51 17.38
N ILE A 273 9.68 -0.81 17.57
CA ILE A 273 10.37 -0.71 18.87
C ILE A 273 11.13 0.62 19.06
N GLN A 274 10.96 1.59 18.15
CA GLN A 274 11.72 2.84 18.19
C GLN A 274 11.56 3.59 19.53
N GLN A 275 10.36 3.57 20.12
CA GLN A 275 10.11 4.17 21.42
C GLN A 275 10.88 3.47 22.55
N SER A 276 10.98 2.16 22.52
CA SER A 276 11.71 1.37 23.52
C SER A 276 13.23 1.53 23.36
N LEU A 277 13.71 1.67 22.12
CA LEU A 277 15.12 2.02 21.83
C LEU A 277 15.47 3.40 22.37
N ASN A 278 14.64 4.41 22.07
CA ASN A 278 14.86 5.79 22.53
C ASN A 278 14.77 5.93 24.05
N ALA A 279 13.92 5.14 24.68
CA ALA A 279 13.75 5.12 26.13
C ALA A 279 14.83 4.27 26.85
N GLY A 280 15.75 3.64 26.11
CA GLY A 280 16.79 2.77 26.66
C GLY A 280 16.28 1.48 27.30
N ARG A 281 15.04 1.06 27.00
CA ARG A 281 14.48 -0.23 27.48
C ARG A 281 14.98 -1.41 26.67
N LEU A 282 15.27 -1.18 25.40
CA LEU A 282 15.88 -2.15 24.49
C LEU A 282 17.15 -1.55 23.88
N ARG A 283 18.07 -2.43 23.51
CA ARG A 283 19.31 -2.09 22.80
C ARG A 283 19.52 -3.09 21.66
N ILE A 284 20.01 -2.59 20.50
CA ILE A 284 20.32 -3.44 19.35
C ILE A 284 21.60 -4.23 19.62
N LEU A 285 21.54 -5.53 19.39
CA LEU A 285 22.67 -6.45 19.49
C LEU A 285 23.55 -6.35 18.23
N PRO A 286 24.88 -6.23 18.36
CA PRO A 286 25.80 -6.19 17.23
C PRO A 286 26.07 -7.60 16.70
N VAL A 287 25.09 -8.17 15.96
CA VAL A 287 25.18 -9.54 15.43
C VAL A 287 25.99 -9.55 14.14
N GLN A 288 27.03 -10.41 14.08
CA GLN A 288 27.94 -10.55 12.95
C GLN A 288 27.22 -11.10 11.69
N ASN A 289 27.58 -10.60 10.52
CA ASN A 289 27.08 -11.06 9.21
C ASN A 289 25.56 -11.07 9.08
N HIS A 290 24.86 -10.28 9.88
CA HIS A 290 23.43 -10.19 9.79
C HIS A 290 23.04 -9.31 8.58
N LYS A 291 22.68 -9.96 7.49
CA LYS A 291 21.89 -9.31 6.42
C LYS A 291 20.49 -9.13 6.98
N GLY A 292 20.15 -7.92 7.44
CA GLY A 292 18.88 -7.62 8.08
C GLY A 292 17.71 -8.41 7.48
N TYR A 293 16.92 -9.07 8.32
CA TYR A 293 15.68 -9.67 7.86
C TYR A 293 14.73 -8.55 7.47
N LYS A 294 14.08 -8.70 6.34
CA LYS A 294 13.11 -7.72 5.85
C LYS A 294 11.77 -8.39 5.63
N SER A 295 10.70 -7.75 6.02
CA SER A 295 9.35 -8.09 5.58
C SER A 295 8.79 -6.99 4.70
N THR A 296 8.12 -7.40 3.64
CA THR A 296 7.52 -6.49 2.66
C THR A 296 6.02 -6.51 2.85
N PHE A 297 5.41 -5.33 2.98
CA PHE A 297 3.98 -5.17 3.00
C PHE A 297 3.48 -4.53 1.72
N TYR A 298 2.39 -5.03 1.22
CA TYR A 298 1.70 -4.55 0.04
C TYR A 298 0.34 -3.98 0.41
N LEU A 299 -0.02 -2.88 -0.22
CA LEU A 299 -1.39 -2.36 -0.22
C LEU A 299 -2.12 -3.01 -1.38
N ILE A 300 -3.12 -3.81 -1.08
CA ILE A 300 -3.87 -4.63 -2.02
C ILE A 300 -5.25 -4.02 -2.19
N HIS A 301 -5.66 -3.88 -3.44
CA HIS A 301 -6.99 -3.44 -3.78
C HIS A 301 -7.92 -4.64 -3.86
N GLY A 302 -9.09 -4.54 -3.22
CA GLY A 302 -10.12 -5.56 -3.30
C GLY A 302 -10.58 -5.77 -4.76
N PRO A 303 -11.24 -6.89 -5.06
CA PRO A 303 -11.70 -7.20 -6.42
C PRO A 303 -12.87 -6.31 -6.88
N SER A 304 -13.51 -5.61 -5.97
CA SER A 304 -14.56 -4.63 -6.28
C SER A 304 -13.96 -3.34 -6.82
N ILE A 305 -14.74 -2.59 -7.62
CA ILE A 305 -14.32 -1.26 -8.08
C ILE A 305 -14.09 -0.38 -6.84
N LEU A 306 -12.88 0.18 -6.74
CA LEU A 306 -12.52 1.07 -5.64
C LEU A 306 -13.46 2.28 -5.62
N THR A 307 -14.08 2.52 -4.46
CA THR A 307 -14.79 3.76 -4.21
C THR A 307 -13.80 4.92 -4.09
N SER A 308 -14.25 6.16 -4.32
CA SER A 308 -13.41 7.34 -4.15
C SER A 308 -12.85 7.46 -2.72
N GLU A 309 -13.63 7.01 -1.72
CA GLU A 309 -13.24 6.97 -0.33
C GLU A 309 -12.12 5.95 -0.05
N ALA A 310 -12.23 4.76 -0.63
CA ALA A 310 -11.19 3.74 -0.51
C ALA A 310 -9.88 4.19 -1.19
N SER A 311 -9.97 4.85 -2.36
CA SER A 311 -8.80 5.44 -3.03
C SER A 311 -8.14 6.52 -2.17
N ARG A 312 -8.92 7.41 -1.54
CA ARG A 312 -8.39 8.43 -0.62
C ARG A 312 -7.73 7.81 0.62
N LEU A 313 -8.32 6.76 1.19
CA LEU A 313 -7.71 6.03 2.31
C LEU A 313 -6.38 5.39 1.88
N ALA A 314 -6.33 4.80 0.69
CA ALA A 314 -5.10 4.24 0.12
C ALA A 314 -3.99 5.29 -0.01
N ASP A 315 -4.32 6.50 -0.51
CA ASP A 315 -3.37 7.60 -0.65
C ASP A 315 -2.89 8.13 0.72
N VAL A 316 -3.78 8.21 1.71
CA VAL A 316 -3.40 8.59 3.08
C VAL A 316 -2.48 7.55 3.69
N LEU A 317 -2.76 6.25 3.51
CA LEU A 317 -1.89 5.16 3.99
C LEU A 317 -0.49 5.26 3.36
N ARG A 318 -0.38 5.42 2.03
CA ARG A 318 0.91 5.59 1.34
C ARG A 318 1.70 6.79 1.86
N ARG A 319 1.03 7.94 2.02
CA ARG A 319 1.66 9.16 2.52
C ARG A 319 2.16 8.99 3.95
N THR A 320 1.33 8.46 4.85
CA THR A 320 1.72 8.25 6.25
C THR A 320 2.88 7.28 6.38
N VAL A 321 2.92 6.23 5.55
CA VAL A 321 4.08 5.33 5.49
C VAL A 321 5.33 6.10 5.07
N THR A 322 5.29 6.86 3.97
CA THR A 322 6.44 7.64 3.48
C THR A 322 6.94 8.67 4.49
N GLU A 323 6.05 9.23 5.32
CA GLU A 323 6.41 10.20 6.36
C GLU A 323 7.01 9.53 7.62
N THR A 324 6.73 8.23 7.82
CA THR A 324 7.17 7.49 9.01
C THR A 324 8.47 6.72 8.78
N PHE A 325 8.73 6.28 7.54
CA PHE A 325 9.87 5.45 7.13
C PHE A 325 10.83 6.19 6.21
#